data_d5340dacf30cf155fe919b3d2232f43e
#
_entry.id   d5340dacf30cf155fe919b3d2232f43e
#
_cell.length_a   1.000
_cell.length_b   1.000
_cell.length_c   1.000
_cell.angle_alpha   90.00
_cell.angle_beta   90.00
_cell.angle_gamma   90.00
#
_symmetry.space_group_name_H-M   'P 1'
#
loop_
_entity.id
_entity.type
_entity.pdbx_description
1 polymer ?
#
loop_
_entity_poly.entity_id
_entity_poly.type
_entity_poly.pdbx_seq_one_letter_code
_entity_poly.pdbx_strand_id
1 'polypeptide(L)'
;MRALILSDIHANLEALEAVLDAATGMWDVVWDLGDTVGYGASPNEVLDAVRPLAGLTVRGNHDRVCSGISSAVNFNPTARLAAAWTLEQLTDDNLIWLRSLPQGPIEPEPIATGCGEVRVTLAHGSPLDEDQYIVSMRDAWAPLQQMSTAVTFVGHTHIQGGFWQRDHEWHEVRPRYRERRGHGEWTLEILPGTRQLVNPGSIGQPRDYDWRAAFAIYDSEACTVTYHRVPYDVAKAQGRILMARLPERLAARLREGR
;
A
#
# COMPACT_ATOMS: atom_id res chain seq x y z
N MET A 1 -17.23 7.87 -8.28
CA MET A 1 -16.64 6.55 -7.91
C MET A 1 -15.68 6.74 -6.76
N ARG A 2 -15.73 5.84 -5.76
CA ARG A 2 -14.80 5.82 -4.64
C ARG A 2 -13.96 4.57 -4.70
N ALA A 3 -12.63 4.73 -4.68
CA ALA A 3 -11.70 3.61 -4.67
C ALA A 3 -11.03 3.47 -3.30
N LEU A 4 -11.10 2.28 -2.71
CA LEU A 4 -10.30 1.91 -1.55
C LEU A 4 -8.89 1.54 -2.03
N ILE A 5 -7.90 2.27 -1.55
CA ILE A 5 -6.50 2.05 -1.92
C ILE A 5 -5.80 1.30 -0.80
N LEU A 6 -5.44 0.05 -1.09
CA LEU A 6 -4.67 -0.83 -0.22
C LEU A 6 -3.21 -0.86 -0.66
N SER A 7 -2.28 -1.04 0.26
CA SER A 7 -0.85 -1.22 -0.01
C SER A 7 -0.14 -1.86 1.17
N ASP A 8 0.90 -2.62 0.85
CA ASP A 8 1.85 -3.12 1.86
C ASP A 8 1.15 -3.83 3.03
N ILE A 9 0.25 -4.79 2.68
CA ILE A 9 -0.57 -5.55 3.65
C ILE A 9 0.30 -6.54 4.43
N HIS A 10 1.31 -7.09 3.75
CA HIS A 10 2.33 -7.92 4.35
C HIS A 10 1.80 -9.05 5.23
N ALA A 11 0.82 -9.80 4.73
CA ALA A 11 0.25 -10.96 5.43
C ALA A 11 -0.18 -10.67 6.88
N ASN A 12 -0.58 -9.43 7.19
CA ASN A 12 -1.10 -9.00 8.49
C ASN A 12 -2.64 -9.00 8.45
N LEU A 13 -3.23 -10.15 8.76
CA LEU A 13 -4.67 -10.37 8.69
C LEU A 13 -5.42 -9.42 9.63
N GLU A 14 -4.94 -9.25 10.86
CA GLU A 14 -5.60 -8.41 11.87
C GLU A 14 -5.69 -6.94 11.42
N ALA A 15 -4.66 -6.45 10.74
CA ALA A 15 -4.64 -5.10 10.21
C ALA A 15 -5.58 -4.97 8.99
N LEU A 16 -5.59 -5.97 8.10
CA LEU A 16 -6.49 -6.00 6.94
C LEU A 16 -7.96 -6.05 7.37
N GLU A 17 -8.31 -6.94 8.30
CA GLU A 17 -9.68 -7.05 8.83
C GLU A 17 -10.16 -5.71 9.42
N ALA A 18 -9.31 -5.03 10.21
CA ALA A 18 -9.63 -3.73 10.80
C ALA A 18 -9.84 -2.64 9.73
N VAL A 19 -9.06 -2.67 8.64
CA VAL A 19 -9.22 -1.74 7.51
C VAL A 19 -10.53 -2.00 6.77
N LEU A 20 -10.81 -3.25 6.41
CA LEU A 20 -12.03 -3.60 5.68
C LEU A 20 -13.29 -3.27 6.49
N ASP A 21 -13.26 -3.50 7.80
CA ASP A 21 -14.35 -3.15 8.73
C ASP A 21 -14.57 -1.62 8.77
N ALA A 22 -13.49 -0.85 8.95
CA ALA A 22 -13.56 0.60 9.00
C ALA A 22 -13.95 1.25 7.66
N ALA A 23 -13.61 0.63 6.53
CA ALA A 23 -13.92 1.11 5.20
C ALA A 23 -15.29 0.65 4.68
N THR A 24 -16.06 -0.11 5.45
CA THR A 24 -17.37 -0.65 5.03
C THR A 24 -18.29 0.46 4.54
N GLY A 25 -18.81 0.34 3.30
CA GLY A 25 -19.70 1.30 2.66
C GLY A 25 -19.03 2.59 2.16
N MET A 26 -17.69 2.69 2.25
CA MET A 26 -16.94 3.86 1.83
C MET A 26 -16.38 3.76 0.41
N TRP A 27 -16.49 2.63 -0.26
CA TRP A 27 -15.87 2.38 -1.57
C TRP A 27 -16.80 1.63 -2.53
N ASP A 28 -16.52 1.78 -3.81
CA ASP A 28 -17.21 1.11 -4.93
C ASP A 28 -16.27 0.09 -5.61
N VAL A 29 -14.95 0.34 -5.56
CA VAL A 29 -13.89 -0.53 -6.11
C VAL A 29 -12.69 -0.58 -5.15
N VAL A 30 -11.87 -1.62 -5.26
CA VAL A 30 -10.62 -1.78 -4.49
C VAL A 30 -9.44 -1.81 -5.45
N TRP A 31 -8.42 -1.01 -5.16
CA TRP A 31 -7.11 -1.03 -5.83
C TRP A 31 -6.03 -1.39 -4.82
N ASP A 32 -5.29 -2.46 -5.10
CA ASP A 32 -4.19 -2.93 -4.27
C ASP A 32 -2.86 -2.62 -4.97
N LEU A 33 -1.99 -1.88 -4.28
CA LEU A 33 -0.70 -1.45 -4.80
C LEU A 33 0.41 -2.48 -4.56
N GLY A 34 0.07 -3.68 -4.10
CA GLY A 34 1.02 -4.77 -3.92
C GLY A 34 1.66 -4.86 -2.54
N ASP A 35 2.62 -5.76 -2.43
CA ASP A 35 3.16 -6.25 -1.17
C ASP A 35 2.05 -6.80 -0.25
N THR A 36 1.17 -7.59 -0.86
CA THR A 36 0.07 -8.27 -0.18
C THR A 36 0.61 -9.31 0.81
N VAL A 37 1.73 -9.95 0.49
CA VAL A 37 2.39 -10.97 1.32
C VAL A 37 3.80 -10.56 1.78
N GLY A 38 4.45 -11.45 2.52
CA GLY A 38 5.77 -11.22 3.14
C GLY A 38 5.67 -10.61 4.53
N TYR A 39 6.70 -10.77 5.34
CA TYR A 39 6.85 -10.34 6.73
C TYR A 39 5.87 -10.97 7.73
N GLY A 40 4.55 -10.86 7.50
CA GLY A 40 3.52 -11.35 8.41
C GLY A 40 3.26 -12.84 8.27
N ALA A 41 2.39 -13.37 9.12
CA ALA A 41 2.23 -14.80 9.32
C ALA A 41 0.90 -15.39 8.78
N SER A 42 0.12 -14.60 8.02
CA SER A 42 -1.18 -15.04 7.48
C SER A 42 -1.28 -14.82 5.96
N PRO A 43 -0.33 -15.36 5.14
CA PRO A 43 -0.30 -15.04 3.72
C PRO A 43 -1.52 -15.56 2.96
N ASN A 44 -1.99 -16.77 3.23
CA ASN A 44 -3.14 -17.33 2.51
C ASN A 44 -4.44 -16.65 2.92
N GLU A 45 -4.66 -16.42 4.21
CA GLU A 45 -5.86 -15.77 4.72
C GLU A 45 -5.99 -14.33 4.18
N VAL A 46 -4.87 -13.61 4.05
CA VAL A 46 -4.85 -12.28 3.46
C VAL A 46 -5.16 -12.33 1.96
N LEU A 47 -4.55 -13.26 1.23
CA LEU A 47 -4.82 -13.43 -0.20
C LEU A 47 -6.26 -13.84 -0.46
N ASP A 48 -6.80 -14.77 0.32
CA ASP A 48 -8.19 -15.23 0.20
C ASP A 48 -9.19 -14.10 0.48
N ALA A 49 -8.84 -13.13 1.35
CA ALA A 49 -9.65 -11.96 1.61
C ALA A 49 -9.52 -10.89 0.51
N VAL A 50 -8.32 -10.65 -0.05
CA VAL A 50 -8.07 -9.59 -1.03
C VAL A 50 -8.53 -9.98 -2.43
N ARG A 51 -8.24 -11.20 -2.89
CA ARG A 51 -8.54 -11.67 -4.25
C ARG A 51 -9.98 -11.43 -4.73
N PRO A 52 -11.02 -11.71 -3.95
CA PRO A 52 -12.40 -11.46 -4.39
C PRO A 52 -12.80 -9.98 -4.38
N LEU A 53 -12.06 -9.11 -3.69
CA LEU A 53 -12.37 -7.69 -3.54
C LEU A 53 -11.62 -6.82 -4.53
N ALA A 54 -10.37 -7.18 -4.87
CA ALA A 54 -9.49 -6.36 -5.66
C ALA A 54 -9.94 -6.27 -7.13
N GLY A 55 -10.34 -5.08 -7.56
CA GLY A 55 -10.63 -4.79 -8.96
C GLY A 55 -9.36 -4.68 -9.80
N LEU A 56 -8.30 -4.10 -9.22
CA LEU A 56 -6.96 -4.01 -9.81
C LEU A 56 -5.91 -4.25 -8.73
N THR A 57 -4.89 -5.04 -9.05
CA THR A 57 -3.74 -5.28 -8.18
C THR A 57 -2.45 -5.11 -8.97
N VAL A 58 -1.52 -4.33 -8.43
CA VAL A 58 -0.14 -4.23 -8.92
C VAL A 58 0.72 -5.16 -8.07
N ARG A 59 1.65 -5.88 -8.70
CA ARG A 59 2.59 -6.72 -7.98
C ARG A 59 3.63 -5.90 -7.23
N GLY A 60 3.82 -6.16 -5.92
CA GLY A 60 4.92 -5.63 -5.15
C GLY A 60 6.20 -6.46 -5.24
N ASN A 61 7.30 -5.93 -4.72
CA ASN A 61 8.57 -6.65 -4.71
C ASN A 61 8.55 -7.87 -3.78
N HIS A 62 7.80 -7.81 -2.67
CA HIS A 62 7.60 -8.99 -1.82
C HIS A 62 6.73 -10.04 -2.52
N ASP A 63 5.66 -9.65 -3.20
CA ASP A 63 4.83 -10.59 -3.97
C ASP A 63 5.66 -11.32 -5.03
N ARG A 64 6.54 -10.57 -5.72
CA ARG A 64 7.46 -11.11 -6.73
C ARG A 64 8.45 -12.13 -6.14
N VAL A 65 9.04 -11.81 -4.98
CA VAL A 65 9.99 -12.70 -4.31
C VAL A 65 9.29 -13.89 -3.64
N CYS A 66 8.20 -13.66 -2.92
CA CYS A 66 7.44 -14.69 -2.21
C CYS A 66 6.75 -15.69 -3.18
N SER A 67 6.52 -15.30 -4.43
CA SER A 67 6.02 -16.20 -5.47
C SER A 67 7.11 -16.95 -6.25
N GLY A 68 8.39 -16.67 -5.95
CA GLY A 68 9.52 -17.30 -6.62
C GLY A 68 9.81 -16.80 -8.04
N ILE A 69 9.20 -15.69 -8.47
CA ILE A 69 9.49 -15.03 -9.76
C ILE A 69 10.92 -14.46 -9.76
N SER A 70 11.36 -13.92 -8.62
CA SER A 70 12.73 -13.42 -8.46
C SER A 70 13.36 -13.90 -7.16
N SER A 71 14.69 -13.87 -7.11
CA SER A 71 15.42 -14.27 -5.90
C SER A 71 15.40 -13.16 -4.84
N ALA A 72 15.54 -13.55 -3.57
CA ALA A 72 15.63 -12.64 -2.43
C ALA A 72 17.04 -12.04 -2.22
N VAL A 73 17.91 -12.04 -3.22
CA VAL A 73 19.34 -11.66 -3.08
C VAL A 73 19.50 -10.23 -2.53
N ASN A 74 18.64 -9.31 -2.94
CA ASN A 74 18.66 -7.91 -2.52
C ASN A 74 17.91 -7.66 -1.20
N PHE A 75 17.25 -8.65 -0.63
CA PHE A 75 16.56 -8.53 0.64
C PHE A 75 17.54 -8.59 1.82
N ASN A 76 17.28 -7.80 2.86
CA ASN A 76 17.98 -7.97 4.13
C ASN A 76 17.69 -9.37 4.73
N PRO A 77 18.53 -9.87 5.66
CA PRO A 77 18.39 -11.24 6.19
C PRO A 77 17.00 -11.54 6.77
N THR A 78 16.38 -10.59 7.47
CA THR A 78 15.05 -10.76 8.07
C THR A 78 13.96 -10.89 7.00
N ALA A 79 13.99 -10.02 5.98
CA ALA A 79 13.05 -10.06 4.86
C ALA A 79 13.21 -11.36 4.03
N ARG A 80 14.47 -11.80 3.84
CA ARG A 80 14.79 -13.05 3.12
C ARG A 80 14.21 -14.27 3.81
N LEU A 81 14.37 -14.38 5.13
CA LEU A 81 13.81 -15.48 5.91
C LEU A 81 12.28 -15.48 5.85
N ALA A 82 11.65 -14.31 6.00
CA ALA A 82 10.21 -14.19 5.91
C ALA A 82 9.68 -14.55 4.51
N ALA A 83 10.36 -14.13 3.45
CA ALA A 83 9.95 -14.43 2.08
C ALA A 83 10.07 -15.94 1.76
N ALA A 84 11.13 -16.59 2.22
CA ALA A 84 11.30 -18.04 2.06
C ALA A 84 10.19 -18.79 2.81
N TRP A 85 9.91 -18.42 4.06
CA TRP A 85 8.81 -18.98 4.84
C TRP A 85 7.46 -18.76 4.16
N THR A 86 7.19 -17.55 3.65
CA THR A 86 5.94 -17.25 2.95
C THR A 86 5.74 -18.15 1.73
N LEU A 87 6.78 -18.34 0.90
CA LEU A 87 6.72 -19.23 -0.27
C LEU A 87 6.38 -20.67 0.12
N GLU A 88 6.90 -21.17 1.23
CA GLU A 88 6.60 -22.52 1.74
C GLU A 88 5.16 -22.66 2.27
N GLN A 89 4.52 -21.56 2.69
CA GLN A 89 3.16 -21.58 3.23
C GLN A 89 2.08 -21.42 2.16
N LEU A 90 2.40 -20.78 1.03
CA LEU A 90 1.41 -20.46 -0.01
C LEU A 90 0.76 -21.73 -0.56
N THR A 91 -0.56 -21.71 -0.66
CA THR A 91 -1.32 -22.69 -1.43
C THR A 91 -1.02 -22.53 -2.92
N ASP A 92 -1.21 -23.61 -3.71
CA ASP A 92 -0.98 -23.59 -5.16
C ASP A 92 -1.82 -22.49 -5.84
N ASP A 93 -3.09 -22.33 -5.46
CA ASP A 93 -3.99 -21.33 -6.01
C ASP A 93 -3.52 -19.89 -5.72
N ASN A 94 -3.05 -19.65 -4.50
CA ASN A 94 -2.53 -18.34 -4.10
C ASN A 94 -1.19 -18.05 -4.77
N LEU A 95 -0.35 -19.04 -4.92
CA LEU A 95 0.92 -18.92 -5.65
C LEU A 95 0.70 -18.62 -7.14
N ILE A 96 -0.26 -19.30 -7.79
CA ILE A 96 -0.64 -19.03 -9.18
C ILE A 96 -1.15 -17.59 -9.32
N TRP A 97 -2.02 -17.15 -8.42
CA TRP A 97 -2.55 -15.79 -8.46
C TRP A 97 -1.46 -14.73 -8.29
N LEU A 98 -0.57 -14.86 -7.29
CA LEU A 98 0.55 -13.94 -7.10
C LEU A 98 1.46 -13.84 -8.34
N ARG A 99 1.71 -14.97 -8.99
CA ARG A 99 2.51 -15.02 -10.23
C ARG A 99 1.83 -14.33 -11.41
N SER A 100 0.51 -14.22 -11.41
CA SER A 100 -0.27 -13.57 -12.47
C SER A 100 -0.36 -12.06 -12.33
N LEU A 101 0.04 -11.49 -11.19
CA LEU A 101 -0.06 -10.05 -10.94
C LEU A 101 0.84 -9.25 -11.89
N PRO A 102 0.31 -8.16 -12.49
CA PRO A 102 1.10 -7.27 -13.33
C PRO A 102 2.15 -6.50 -12.52
N GLN A 103 3.28 -6.24 -13.12
CA GLN A 103 4.38 -5.49 -12.51
C GLN A 103 4.02 -4.01 -12.22
N GLY A 104 3.15 -3.42 -13.04
CA GLY A 104 2.90 -1.99 -13.04
C GLY A 104 3.98 -1.19 -13.81
N PRO A 105 3.80 0.14 -14.00
CA PRO A 105 2.58 0.84 -13.63
C PRO A 105 1.37 0.41 -14.47
N ILE A 106 0.18 0.50 -13.90
CA ILE A 106 -1.08 0.27 -14.62
C ILE A 106 -1.98 1.50 -14.52
N GLU A 107 -2.77 1.74 -15.57
CA GLU A 107 -3.74 2.81 -15.59
C GLU A 107 -5.14 2.18 -15.65
N PRO A 108 -6.01 2.42 -14.63
CA PRO A 108 -7.42 2.12 -14.74
C PRO A 108 -8.04 2.84 -15.94
N GLU A 109 -9.19 2.36 -16.43
CA GLU A 109 -9.97 3.10 -17.41
C GLU A 109 -10.22 4.55 -16.92
N PRO A 110 -10.14 5.54 -17.81
CA PRO A 110 -10.35 6.94 -17.45
C PRO A 110 -11.66 7.16 -16.69
N ILE A 111 -11.59 7.89 -15.60
CA ILE A 111 -12.73 8.12 -14.71
C ILE A 111 -13.24 9.53 -14.95
N ALA A 112 -14.52 9.66 -15.32
CA ALA A 112 -15.21 10.92 -15.28
C ALA A 112 -15.29 11.40 -13.83
N THR A 113 -14.87 12.62 -13.55
CA THR A 113 -14.80 13.19 -12.20
C THR A 113 -15.54 14.52 -12.11
N GLY A 114 -15.84 14.97 -10.90
CA GLY A 114 -16.41 16.31 -10.65
C GLY A 114 -15.48 17.45 -11.08
N CYS A 115 -14.17 17.19 -11.25
CA CYS A 115 -13.17 18.17 -11.70
C CYS A 115 -12.70 17.97 -13.15
N GLY A 116 -13.43 17.19 -13.95
CA GLY A 116 -13.08 16.82 -15.32
C GLY A 116 -12.60 15.36 -15.41
N GLU A 117 -12.01 14.98 -16.54
CA GLU A 117 -11.43 13.65 -16.70
C GLU A 117 -10.08 13.58 -15.98
N VAL A 118 -9.99 12.74 -14.96
CA VAL A 118 -8.74 12.48 -14.23
C VAL A 118 -8.23 11.09 -14.60
N ARG A 119 -7.04 11.05 -15.17
CA ARG A 119 -6.30 9.80 -15.37
C ARG A 119 -5.48 9.51 -14.13
N VAL A 120 -5.48 8.24 -13.73
CA VAL A 120 -4.81 7.73 -12.54
C VAL A 120 -3.80 6.66 -12.94
N THR A 121 -2.67 6.61 -12.27
CA THR A 121 -1.69 5.51 -12.37
C THR A 121 -1.56 4.80 -11.04
N LEU A 122 -1.44 3.47 -11.08
CA LEU A 122 -1.16 2.62 -9.93
C LEU A 122 0.23 1.99 -10.12
N ALA A 123 1.09 2.12 -9.13
CA ALA A 123 2.41 1.50 -9.09
C ALA A 123 2.74 1.02 -7.69
N HIS A 124 3.60 0.03 -7.53
CA HIS A 124 4.06 -0.36 -6.20
C HIS A 124 5.12 0.61 -5.68
N GLY A 125 6.28 0.68 -6.31
CA GLY A 125 7.30 1.68 -6.04
C GLY A 125 7.13 2.92 -6.92
N SER A 126 8.24 3.44 -7.47
CA SER A 126 8.18 4.50 -8.47
C SER A 126 7.50 4.00 -9.76
N PRO A 127 6.67 4.80 -10.45
CA PRO A 127 6.16 4.43 -11.77
C PRO A 127 7.26 4.25 -12.83
N LEU A 128 8.49 4.67 -12.53
CA LEU A 128 9.67 4.53 -13.41
C LEU A 128 10.50 3.28 -13.08
N ASP A 129 10.42 2.77 -11.84
CA ASP A 129 11.15 1.60 -11.35
C ASP A 129 10.41 1.01 -10.15
N GLU A 130 9.89 -0.21 -10.26
CA GLU A 130 9.07 -0.87 -9.22
C GLU A 130 9.77 -1.05 -7.87
N ASP A 131 11.11 -1.10 -7.85
CA ASP A 131 11.92 -1.29 -6.64
C ASP A 131 12.42 0.05 -6.04
N GLN A 132 12.15 1.19 -6.70
CA GLN A 132 12.61 2.49 -6.23
C GLN A 132 11.70 3.06 -5.15
N TYR A 133 12.29 3.39 -3.98
CA TYR A 133 11.65 4.16 -2.92
C TYR A 133 11.47 5.63 -3.30
N ILE A 134 10.31 6.21 -2.99
CA ILE A 134 10.06 7.65 -3.10
C ILE A 134 9.86 8.20 -1.69
N VAL A 135 10.94 8.61 -1.04
CA VAL A 135 10.95 9.09 0.35
C VAL A 135 11.25 10.58 0.50
N SER A 136 11.67 11.21 -0.58
CA SER A 136 12.03 12.63 -0.60
C SER A 136 11.57 13.32 -1.89
N MET A 137 11.54 14.64 -1.86
CA MET A 137 11.27 15.45 -3.06
C MET A 137 12.23 15.15 -4.21
N ARG A 138 13.48 14.80 -3.88
CA ARG A 138 14.48 14.42 -4.89
C ARG A 138 14.06 13.15 -5.63
N ASP A 139 13.54 12.14 -4.89
CA ASP A 139 13.09 10.89 -5.49
C ASP A 139 11.79 11.08 -6.29
N ALA A 140 10.92 11.98 -5.82
CA ALA A 140 9.66 12.33 -6.47
C ALA A 140 9.82 13.14 -7.75
N TRP A 141 10.98 13.80 -7.94
CA TRP A 141 11.18 14.76 -9.04
C TRP A 141 11.00 14.11 -10.41
N ALA A 142 11.72 13.05 -10.71
CA ALA A 142 11.65 12.39 -12.02
C ALA A 142 10.27 11.77 -12.30
N PRO A 143 9.64 11.02 -11.38
CA PRO A 143 8.27 10.56 -11.55
C PRO A 143 7.28 11.69 -11.85
N LEU A 144 7.28 12.76 -11.06
CA LEU A 144 6.36 13.90 -11.25
C LEU A 144 6.57 14.61 -12.59
N GLN A 145 7.79 14.63 -13.15
CA GLN A 145 8.06 15.20 -14.48
C GLN A 145 7.58 14.30 -15.62
N GLN A 146 7.67 12.98 -15.45
CA GLN A 146 7.45 12.01 -16.54
C GLN A 146 6.05 11.41 -16.55
N MET A 147 5.33 11.43 -15.43
CA MET A 147 3.97 10.86 -15.39
C MET A 147 3.00 11.64 -16.27
N SER A 148 2.17 10.89 -17.01
CA SER A 148 1.13 11.42 -17.88
C SER A 148 -0.20 11.67 -17.16
N THR A 149 -0.35 11.18 -15.94
CA THR A 149 -1.58 11.20 -15.16
C THR A 149 -1.53 12.27 -14.06
N ALA A 150 -2.68 12.79 -13.66
CA ALA A 150 -2.78 13.79 -12.60
C ALA A 150 -2.46 13.20 -11.22
N VAL A 151 -2.81 11.93 -11.00
CA VAL A 151 -2.59 11.23 -9.72
C VAL A 151 -1.90 9.90 -9.99
N THR A 152 -0.83 9.63 -9.26
CA THR A 152 -0.21 8.31 -9.22
C THR A 152 -0.19 7.80 -7.78
N PHE A 153 -0.85 6.68 -7.54
CA PHE A 153 -0.79 5.98 -6.27
C PHE A 153 0.44 5.08 -6.23
N VAL A 154 1.20 5.16 -5.14
CA VAL A 154 2.45 4.41 -4.88
C VAL A 154 2.46 3.85 -3.47
N GLY A 155 3.11 2.71 -3.25
CA GLY A 155 3.30 2.07 -1.95
C GLY A 155 4.77 2.00 -1.54
N HIS A 156 5.23 0.79 -1.18
CA HIS A 156 6.63 0.38 -0.98
C HIS A 156 7.38 1.04 0.19
N THR A 157 7.19 2.33 0.42
CA THR A 157 7.86 3.05 1.51
C THR A 157 7.23 2.78 2.87
N HIS A 158 5.96 2.40 2.91
CA HIS A 158 5.11 2.28 4.10
C HIS A 158 4.92 3.61 4.87
N ILE A 159 5.19 4.74 4.22
CA ILE A 159 5.05 6.08 4.80
C ILE A 159 3.86 6.76 4.15
N GLN A 160 2.85 7.08 4.96
CA GLN A 160 1.63 7.69 4.47
C GLN A 160 1.85 9.17 4.11
N GLY A 161 1.38 9.58 2.92
CA GLY A 161 1.52 10.95 2.44
C GLY A 161 1.81 11.03 0.95
N GLY A 162 2.83 11.81 0.57
CA GLY A 162 3.20 11.90 -0.84
C GLY A 162 3.83 13.23 -1.23
N PHE A 163 3.73 13.53 -2.51
CA PHE A 163 4.32 14.74 -3.11
C PHE A 163 3.39 15.28 -4.19
N TRP A 164 3.34 16.59 -4.35
CA TRP A 164 2.65 17.17 -5.49
C TRP A 164 3.45 18.32 -6.12
N GLN A 165 3.20 18.56 -7.40
CA GLN A 165 3.84 19.59 -8.19
C GLN A 165 2.80 20.31 -9.06
N ARG A 166 2.90 21.64 -9.12
CA ARG A 166 2.21 22.49 -10.07
C ARG A 166 3.16 23.61 -10.49
N ASP A 167 3.34 23.76 -11.78
CA ASP A 167 4.30 24.71 -12.37
C ASP A 167 5.70 24.52 -11.78
N HIS A 168 6.19 25.48 -11.00
CA HIS A 168 7.50 25.45 -10.32
C HIS A 168 7.38 25.22 -8.81
N GLU A 169 6.18 24.96 -8.30
CA GLU A 169 5.92 24.70 -6.88
C GLU A 169 5.92 23.21 -6.61
N TRP A 170 6.61 22.80 -5.54
CA TRP A 170 6.81 21.44 -5.11
C TRP A 170 6.51 21.31 -3.64
N HIS A 171 5.65 20.36 -3.27
CA HIS A 171 5.22 20.21 -1.90
C HIS A 171 5.24 18.74 -1.48
N GLU A 172 5.64 18.52 -0.23
CA GLU A 172 5.49 17.25 0.45
C GLU A 172 4.14 17.23 1.19
N VAL A 173 3.43 16.11 1.07
CA VAL A 173 2.17 15.84 1.76
C VAL A 173 2.43 14.96 2.96
N ARG A 174 2.07 15.44 4.14
CA ARG A 174 2.15 14.67 5.40
C ARG A 174 0.82 14.79 6.14
N PRO A 175 -0.02 13.74 6.14
CA PRO A 175 -1.26 13.73 6.91
C PRO A 175 -1.02 14.02 8.38
N ARG A 176 -1.92 14.82 8.98
CA ARG A 176 -1.82 15.20 10.40
C ARG A 176 -3.07 14.74 11.12
N TYR A 177 -2.89 13.87 12.11
CA TYR A 177 -3.97 13.33 12.90
C TYR A 177 -4.03 14.01 14.27
N ARG A 178 -5.24 14.31 14.75
CA ARG A 178 -5.44 14.93 16.07
C ARG A 178 -5.08 13.96 17.19
N GLU A 179 -5.38 12.68 16.99
CA GLU A 179 -5.15 11.61 17.95
C GLU A 179 -4.39 10.45 17.31
N ARG A 180 -3.58 9.75 18.11
CA ARG A 180 -2.79 8.59 17.66
C ARG A 180 -3.32 7.25 18.21
N ARG A 181 -4.48 7.22 18.86
CA ARG A 181 -5.04 6.01 19.48
C ARG A 181 -6.30 5.49 18.83
N GLY A 182 -7.14 6.36 18.31
CA GLY A 182 -8.39 6.02 17.62
C GLY A 182 -8.28 6.02 16.12
N HIS A 183 -9.41 5.90 15.44
CA HIS A 183 -9.50 6.13 14.00
C HIS A 183 -9.13 7.61 13.70
N GLY A 184 -8.28 7.81 12.73
CA GLY A 184 -7.88 9.13 12.26
C GLY A 184 -8.11 9.26 10.76
N GLU A 185 -8.53 10.45 10.33
CA GLU A 185 -8.69 10.79 8.92
C GLU A 185 -8.08 12.15 8.61
N TRP A 186 -7.62 12.31 7.37
CA TRP A 186 -7.11 13.57 6.85
C TRP A 186 -7.28 13.60 5.33
N THR A 187 -7.83 14.70 4.78
CA THR A 187 -8.18 14.79 3.37
C THR A 187 -7.23 15.71 2.61
N LEU A 188 -6.77 15.23 1.45
CA LEU A 188 -6.01 15.95 0.44
C LEU A 188 -6.96 16.29 -0.73
N GLU A 189 -7.00 17.54 -1.14
CA GLU A 189 -7.69 17.96 -2.36
C GLU A 189 -6.80 17.75 -3.59
N ILE A 190 -7.39 17.21 -4.66
CA ILE A 190 -6.72 17.10 -5.96
C ILE A 190 -7.03 18.35 -6.76
N LEU A 191 -6.06 19.26 -6.80
CA LEU A 191 -6.22 20.53 -7.48
C LEU A 191 -6.01 20.40 -8.99
N PRO A 192 -6.79 21.06 -9.84
CA PRO A 192 -6.58 21.09 -11.28
C PRO A 192 -5.17 21.56 -11.65
N GLY A 193 -4.57 20.91 -12.65
CA GLY A 193 -3.22 21.26 -13.10
C GLY A 193 -2.07 20.79 -12.19
N THR A 194 -2.37 20.03 -11.13
CA THR A 194 -1.35 19.39 -10.29
C THR A 194 -1.01 17.99 -10.79
N ARG A 195 0.22 17.55 -10.52
CA ARG A 195 0.63 16.14 -10.55
C ARG A 195 0.91 15.69 -9.13
N GLN A 196 0.35 14.56 -8.74
CA GLN A 196 0.41 14.10 -7.35
C GLN A 196 0.88 12.65 -7.28
N LEU A 197 1.89 12.39 -6.45
CA LEU A 197 2.25 11.07 -5.96
C LEU A 197 1.60 10.87 -4.59
N VAL A 198 0.76 9.86 -4.46
CA VAL A 198 -0.03 9.60 -3.27
C VAL A 198 0.33 8.22 -2.72
N ASN A 199 0.82 8.16 -1.49
CA ASN A 199 1.10 6.91 -0.80
C ASN A 199 0.08 6.68 0.32
N PRO A 200 -0.77 5.64 0.24
CA PRO A 200 -1.77 5.37 1.27
C PRO A 200 -1.16 4.94 2.61
N GLY A 201 0.16 4.72 2.65
CA GLY A 201 0.85 4.07 3.75
C GLY A 201 0.75 2.56 3.70
N SER A 202 1.13 1.88 4.76
CA SER A 202 1.06 0.42 4.87
C SER A 202 -0.06 -0.02 5.79
N ILE A 203 -0.81 -1.01 5.36
CA ILE A 203 -1.80 -1.68 6.23
C ILE A 203 -1.07 -2.51 7.27
N GLY A 204 -0.16 -3.37 6.84
CA GLY A 204 0.41 -4.41 7.69
C GLY A 204 1.65 -4.04 8.46
N GLN A 205 2.43 -3.06 7.98
CA GLN A 205 3.73 -2.69 8.60
C GLN A 205 4.08 -1.22 8.38
N PRO A 206 3.34 -0.25 8.95
CA PRO A 206 3.67 1.17 8.88
C PRO A 206 5.09 1.48 9.36
N ARG A 207 5.74 2.49 8.71
CA ARG A 207 7.14 2.89 9.00
C ARG A 207 7.29 4.40 9.28
N ASP A 208 6.23 5.04 9.70
CA ASP A 208 6.18 6.46 9.99
C ASP A 208 5.89 6.76 11.47
N TYR A 209 6.25 5.81 12.35
CA TYR A 209 6.07 5.87 13.81
C TYR A 209 4.60 5.96 14.26
N ASP A 210 3.69 5.52 13.41
CA ASP A 210 2.28 5.30 13.73
C ASP A 210 1.93 3.83 13.47
N TRP A 211 1.68 3.06 14.52
CA TRP A 211 1.44 1.63 14.45
C TRP A 211 0.09 1.24 13.84
N ARG A 212 -0.83 2.20 13.70
CA ARG A 212 -2.17 1.96 13.16
C ARG A 212 -2.08 1.63 11.67
N ALA A 213 -2.90 0.68 11.23
CA ALA A 213 -3.04 0.36 9.81
C ALA A 213 -3.41 1.60 8.99
N ALA A 214 -2.77 1.76 7.84
CA ALA A 214 -2.97 2.91 6.97
C ALA A 214 -3.59 2.50 5.64
N PHE A 215 -4.56 3.28 5.17
CA PHE A 215 -5.17 3.15 3.84
C PHE A 215 -5.66 4.52 3.36
N ALA A 216 -6.13 4.59 2.12
CA ALA A 216 -6.76 5.80 1.59
C ALA A 216 -8.05 5.49 0.83
N ILE A 217 -8.95 6.48 0.78
CA ILE A 217 -10.12 6.49 -0.12
C ILE A 217 -9.90 7.59 -1.14
N TYR A 218 -9.90 7.24 -2.42
CA TYR A 218 -9.95 8.19 -3.52
C TYR A 218 -11.41 8.40 -3.93
N ASP A 219 -11.88 9.63 -3.85
CA ASP A 219 -13.20 10.02 -4.35
C ASP A 219 -13.06 10.84 -5.63
N SER A 220 -13.42 10.23 -6.76
CA SER A 220 -13.29 10.84 -8.07
C SER A 220 -14.29 12.00 -8.28
N GLU A 221 -15.44 11.98 -7.63
CA GLU A 221 -16.44 13.02 -7.77
C GLU A 221 -16.12 14.24 -6.92
N ALA A 222 -15.67 14.02 -5.69
CA ALA A 222 -15.21 15.07 -4.79
C ALA A 222 -13.80 15.57 -5.14
N CYS A 223 -13.05 14.86 -5.98
CA CYS A 223 -11.64 15.13 -6.30
C CYS A 223 -10.75 15.18 -5.05
N THR A 224 -10.88 14.16 -4.21
CA THR A 224 -10.14 14.09 -2.95
C THR A 224 -9.50 12.73 -2.73
N VAL A 225 -8.44 12.73 -1.92
CA VAL A 225 -7.90 11.51 -1.28
C VAL A 225 -8.00 11.68 0.22
N THR A 226 -8.79 10.83 0.87
CA THR A 226 -8.86 10.80 2.33
C THR A 226 -7.97 9.69 2.86
N TYR A 227 -6.97 10.05 3.62
CA TYR A 227 -6.08 9.14 4.32
C TYR A 227 -6.69 8.72 5.65
N HIS A 228 -6.55 7.45 5.98
CA HIS A 228 -7.10 6.86 7.21
C HIS A 228 -6.02 6.16 8.02
N ARG A 229 -6.20 6.15 9.35
CA ARG A 229 -5.44 5.35 10.31
C ARG A 229 -6.41 4.60 11.20
N VAL A 230 -6.27 3.29 11.27
CA VAL A 230 -7.17 2.42 12.04
C VAL A 230 -6.38 1.57 13.03
N PRO A 231 -6.73 1.61 14.32
CA PRO A 231 -6.15 0.68 15.29
C PRO A 231 -6.59 -0.75 15.00
N TYR A 232 -5.69 -1.71 15.22
CA TYR A 232 -5.96 -3.13 15.09
C TYR A 232 -5.34 -3.91 16.25
N ASP A 233 -5.62 -5.20 16.36
CA ASP A 233 -5.05 -6.05 17.41
C ASP A 233 -3.59 -6.41 17.10
N VAL A 234 -2.69 -5.47 17.41
CA VAL A 234 -1.23 -5.65 17.24
C VAL A 234 -0.72 -6.85 18.03
N ALA A 235 -1.28 -7.12 19.23
CA ALA A 235 -0.81 -8.22 20.06
C ALA A 235 -1.12 -9.57 19.40
N LYS A 236 -2.28 -9.71 18.80
CA LYS A 236 -2.67 -10.92 18.05
C LYS A 236 -1.78 -11.11 16.82
N ALA A 237 -1.53 -10.03 16.04
CA ALA A 237 -0.63 -10.07 14.88
C ALA A 237 0.80 -10.46 15.29
N GLN A 238 1.33 -9.87 16.38
CA GLN A 238 2.63 -10.24 16.95
C GLN A 238 2.67 -11.72 17.35
N GLY A 239 1.61 -12.20 18.02
CA GLY A 239 1.49 -13.61 18.43
C GLY A 239 1.56 -14.58 17.25
N ARG A 240 0.88 -14.27 16.11
CA ARG A 240 0.98 -15.10 14.89
C ARG A 240 2.41 -15.18 14.35
N ILE A 241 3.12 -14.05 14.28
CA ILE A 241 4.52 -13.99 13.82
C ILE A 241 5.42 -14.87 14.69
N LEU A 242 5.28 -14.78 16.03
CA LEU A 242 6.07 -15.57 16.97
C LEU A 242 5.73 -17.05 16.91
N MET A 243 4.45 -17.40 16.80
CA MET A 243 4.00 -18.80 16.65
C MET A 243 4.49 -19.43 15.35
N ALA A 244 4.56 -18.65 14.27
CA ALA A 244 5.15 -19.05 12.98
C ALA A 244 6.68 -19.16 13.02
N ARG A 245 7.32 -18.82 14.15
CA ARG A 245 8.79 -18.80 14.31
C ARG A 245 9.49 -17.89 13.31
N LEU A 246 8.80 -16.88 12.85
CA LEU A 246 9.40 -15.80 12.06
C LEU A 246 10.29 -14.93 12.96
N PRO A 247 11.25 -14.17 12.42
CA PRO A 247 12.14 -13.33 13.21
C PRO A 247 11.38 -12.40 14.16
N GLU A 248 11.69 -12.42 15.45
CA GLU A 248 11.02 -11.64 16.51
C GLU A 248 10.97 -10.14 16.21
N ARG A 249 11.99 -9.63 15.50
CA ARG A 249 12.03 -8.23 15.07
C ARG A 249 10.82 -7.84 14.22
N LEU A 250 10.24 -8.77 13.44
CA LEU A 250 9.03 -8.53 12.65
C LEU A 250 7.81 -8.28 13.54
N ALA A 251 7.71 -9.00 14.66
CA ALA A 251 6.67 -8.76 15.65
C ALA A 251 6.89 -7.44 16.40
N ALA A 252 8.12 -7.19 16.86
CA ALA A 252 8.43 -6.00 17.66
C ALA A 252 8.11 -4.69 16.90
N ARG A 253 8.50 -4.60 15.63
CA ARG A 253 8.33 -3.39 14.83
C ARG A 253 6.87 -2.99 14.55
N LEU A 254 5.91 -3.92 14.63
CA LEU A 254 4.48 -3.61 14.43
C LEU A 254 3.98 -2.59 15.47
N ARG A 255 4.42 -2.71 16.73
CA ARG A 255 4.03 -1.77 17.79
C ARG A 255 4.76 -0.44 17.70
N GLU A 256 5.92 -0.44 17.07
CA GLU A 256 6.76 0.75 16.93
C GLU A 256 6.40 1.61 15.73
N GLY A 257 5.67 1.06 14.74
CA GLY A 257 5.42 1.72 13.46
C GLY A 257 6.71 1.93 12.66
N ARG A 258 7.58 0.89 12.59
CA ARG A 258 8.92 0.96 11.97
C ARG A 258 9.18 -0.17 10.98
#